data_0598691ee28726d9752c1b56a3631f93
#
_entry.id   0598691ee28726d9752c1b56a3631f93
#
_cell.length_a   1.000
_cell.length_b   1.000
_cell.length_c   1.000
_cell.angle_alpha   90.00
_cell.angle_beta   90.00
_cell.angle_gamma   90.00
#
_symmetry.space_group_name_H-M   'P 1'
#
loop_
_entity.id
_entity.type
_entity.pdbx_description
1 polymer ?
#
loop_
_entity_poly.entity_id
_entity_poly.type
_entity_poly.pdbx_seq_one_letter_code
_entity_poly.pdbx_strand_id
1 'polypeptide(L)'
;MNESSRSLETQVAAALDAPMRRPKIPSSHFARMEQAIRLLVNRSLDQPALSEVAEELGMSDFHFHRLFVEFVGLTPKEFLQFITLTNAKTLLRESNSLLTTAISVGLSGPSRLHDLFLTVDHTTPGEFKDSSGLQIHWALVDTVLGSALLATTPRGICRFSFVPDAKHALTELRNNWPEATLVHDRKAVAEIRDEIDVRLKGEAPKRRLGLLLKGTPLRLQVWRALIEIPSGCLIPYQFLAEKIGNPLAVRATASAVAANPVAALIPCHRVIRATGDFGRYQWGTERKLAMLAREHAFGSQSKPHVEAGLQTPKADNL
;
A
#
# COMPACT_ATOMS: atom_id res chain seq x y z
N MET A 1 -21.59 -9.00 -28.97
CA MET A 1 -20.85 -9.46 -27.74
C MET A 1 -19.46 -9.80 -28.20
N ASN A 2 -18.49 -8.97 -27.83
CA ASN A 2 -17.16 -8.93 -28.42
C ASN A 2 -16.22 -9.95 -27.72
N GLU A 3 -15.34 -10.63 -28.47
CA GLU A 3 -14.36 -11.60 -27.98
C GLU A 3 -13.46 -11.08 -26.83
N SER A 4 -13.24 -9.77 -26.79
CA SER A 4 -12.49 -9.11 -25.71
C SER A 4 -13.19 -9.16 -24.33
N SER A 5 -14.53 -9.13 -24.30
CA SER A 5 -15.31 -9.29 -23.06
C SER A 5 -15.23 -10.73 -22.53
N ARG A 6 -15.20 -11.72 -23.42
CA ARG A 6 -14.99 -13.14 -23.06
C ARG A 6 -13.59 -13.40 -22.52
N SER A 7 -12.56 -12.70 -22.99
CA SER A 7 -11.19 -12.84 -22.48
C SER A 7 -11.06 -12.31 -21.05
N LEU A 8 -11.74 -11.22 -20.71
CA LEU A 8 -11.74 -10.66 -19.34
C LEU A 8 -12.54 -11.54 -18.38
N GLU A 9 -13.71 -12.04 -18.81
CA GLU A 9 -14.50 -13.00 -18.03
C GLU A 9 -13.74 -14.31 -17.81
N THR A 10 -13.01 -14.78 -18.82
CA THR A 10 -12.21 -16.01 -18.73
C THR A 10 -10.99 -15.82 -17.82
N GLN A 11 -10.33 -14.65 -17.83
CA GLN A 11 -9.21 -14.34 -16.91
C GLN A 11 -9.68 -14.15 -15.47
N VAL A 12 -10.84 -13.56 -15.25
CA VAL A 12 -11.48 -13.45 -13.94
C VAL A 12 -11.96 -14.82 -13.45
N ALA A 13 -12.56 -15.63 -14.31
CA ALA A 13 -12.97 -16.99 -13.98
C ALA A 13 -11.76 -17.89 -13.65
N ALA A 14 -10.67 -17.79 -14.44
CA ALA A 14 -9.44 -18.55 -14.17
C ALA A 14 -8.75 -18.12 -12.85
N ALA A 15 -8.86 -16.84 -12.48
CA ALA A 15 -8.39 -16.35 -11.18
C ALA A 15 -9.28 -16.79 -10.01
N LEU A 16 -10.58 -17.05 -10.28
CA LEU A 16 -11.54 -17.54 -9.30
C LEU A 16 -11.49 -19.07 -9.14
N ASP A 17 -11.12 -19.81 -10.20
CA ASP A 17 -11.02 -21.28 -10.23
C ASP A 17 -9.64 -21.82 -9.82
N ALA A 18 -8.64 -20.95 -9.60
CA ALA A 18 -7.38 -21.40 -9.02
C ALA A 18 -7.66 -22.03 -7.64
N PRO A 19 -7.27 -23.29 -7.39
CA PRO A 19 -7.58 -23.96 -6.14
C PRO A 19 -6.96 -23.19 -4.98
N MET A 20 -7.80 -22.44 -4.26
CA MET A 20 -7.41 -21.73 -3.05
C MET A 20 -6.97 -22.76 -2.01
N ARG A 21 -5.67 -22.93 -1.83
CA ARG A 21 -5.13 -23.52 -0.62
C ARG A 21 -5.43 -22.55 0.53
N ARG A 22 -6.60 -22.71 1.15
CA ARG A 22 -6.84 -22.14 2.46
C ARG A 22 -5.80 -22.73 3.39
N PRO A 23 -4.89 -21.95 3.98
CA PRO A 23 -4.05 -22.47 5.04
C PRO A 23 -5.00 -22.83 6.18
N LYS A 24 -5.25 -24.12 6.36
CA LYS A 24 -5.89 -24.64 7.57
C LYS A 24 -4.83 -24.55 8.66
N ILE A 25 -4.72 -23.39 9.31
CA ILE A 25 -3.93 -23.30 10.55
C ILE A 25 -4.66 -24.17 11.58
N PRO A 26 -4.07 -25.27 12.03
CA PRO A 26 -4.66 -26.09 13.06
C PRO A 26 -4.94 -25.26 14.31
N SER A 27 -6.01 -25.54 15.06
CA SER A 27 -6.36 -24.81 16.28
C SER A 27 -5.22 -24.74 17.29
N SER A 28 -4.35 -25.76 17.33
CA SER A 28 -3.13 -25.76 18.15
C SER A 28 -2.09 -24.70 17.73
N HIS A 29 -2.02 -24.35 16.45
CA HIS A 29 -1.13 -23.29 15.95
C HIS A 29 -1.69 -21.90 16.22
N PHE A 30 -3.02 -21.74 16.22
CA PHE A 30 -3.67 -20.49 16.57
C PHE A 30 -3.28 -20.05 17.99
N ALA A 31 -3.43 -20.95 18.98
CA ALA A 31 -3.07 -20.67 20.37
C ALA A 31 -1.59 -20.30 20.53
N ARG A 32 -0.69 -20.96 19.81
CA ARG A 32 0.75 -20.64 19.81
C ARG A 32 1.05 -19.26 19.21
N MET A 33 0.36 -18.90 18.12
CA MET A 33 0.54 -17.57 17.51
C MET A 33 -0.04 -16.45 18.38
N GLU A 34 -1.15 -16.69 19.04
CA GLU A 34 -1.69 -15.78 20.05
C GLU A 34 -0.68 -15.59 21.21
N GLN A 35 -0.08 -16.67 21.68
CA GLN A 35 0.97 -16.63 22.70
C GLN A 35 2.21 -15.86 22.18
N ALA A 36 2.66 -16.11 20.95
CA ALA A 36 3.76 -15.39 20.31
C ALA A 36 3.53 -13.88 20.29
N ILE A 37 2.33 -13.46 19.86
CA ILE A 37 1.95 -12.04 19.84
C ILE A 37 2.01 -11.45 21.25
N ARG A 38 1.46 -12.14 22.24
CA ARG A 38 1.51 -11.69 23.65
C ARG A 38 2.92 -11.55 24.17
N LEU A 39 3.80 -12.53 23.87
CA LEU A 39 5.21 -12.48 24.28
C LEU A 39 5.92 -11.28 23.64
N LEU A 40 5.78 -11.07 22.33
CA LEU A 40 6.40 -9.95 21.64
C LEU A 40 5.87 -8.59 22.13
N VAL A 41 4.57 -8.47 22.42
CA VAL A 41 3.99 -7.24 22.97
C VAL A 41 4.50 -6.98 24.39
N ASN A 42 4.41 -7.98 25.28
CA ASN A 42 4.78 -7.82 26.70
C ASN A 42 6.29 -7.60 26.91
N ARG A 43 7.11 -8.19 26.06
CA ARG A 43 8.58 -8.08 26.13
C ARG A 43 9.16 -7.10 25.09
N SER A 44 8.31 -6.26 24.49
CA SER A 44 8.77 -5.32 23.46
C SER A 44 9.85 -4.36 23.94
N LEU A 45 9.87 -4.03 25.24
CA LEU A 45 10.91 -3.19 25.86
C LEU A 45 12.24 -3.91 26.01
N ASP A 46 12.22 -5.23 26.17
CA ASP A 46 13.42 -6.07 26.32
C ASP A 46 14.06 -6.37 24.95
N GLN A 47 13.38 -6.06 23.85
CA GLN A 47 13.80 -6.37 22.47
C GLN A 47 14.23 -7.83 22.34
N PRO A 48 13.35 -8.83 22.64
CA PRO A 48 13.74 -10.23 22.75
C PRO A 48 14.31 -10.76 21.44
N ALA A 49 15.28 -11.66 21.55
CA ALA A 49 15.74 -12.42 20.39
C ALA A 49 14.60 -13.32 19.88
N LEU A 50 14.39 -13.37 18.56
CA LEU A 50 13.29 -14.15 18.00
C LEU A 50 13.46 -15.65 18.20
N SER A 51 14.70 -16.14 18.32
CA SER A 51 15.04 -17.52 18.71
C SER A 51 14.55 -17.85 20.12
N GLU A 52 14.68 -16.93 21.08
CA GLU A 52 14.16 -17.12 22.45
C GLU A 52 12.64 -17.27 22.45
N VAL A 53 11.95 -16.44 21.65
CA VAL A 53 10.50 -16.53 21.51
C VAL A 53 10.07 -17.85 20.84
N ALA A 54 10.80 -18.28 19.83
CA ALA A 54 10.55 -19.56 19.15
C ALA A 54 10.74 -20.74 20.10
N GLU A 55 11.82 -20.75 20.88
CA GLU A 55 12.14 -21.78 21.87
C GLU A 55 11.06 -21.86 22.96
N GLU A 56 10.59 -20.73 23.49
CA GLU A 56 9.52 -20.67 24.50
C GLU A 56 8.19 -21.24 23.96
N LEU A 57 7.96 -21.14 22.65
CA LEU A 57 6.80 -21.72 21.97
C LEU A 57 6.99 -23.19 21.58
N GLY A 58 8.18 -23.78 21.86
CA GLY A 58 8.54 -25.14 21.46
C GLY A 58 8.63 -25.29 19.94
N MET A 59 9.18 -24.28 19.25
CA MET A 59 9.27 -24.24 17.79
C MET A 59 10.71 -23.95 17.36
N SER A 60 11.08 -24.42 16.16
CA SER A 60 12.30 -23.93 15.52
C SER A 60 12.08 -22.51 14.95
N ASP A 61 13.14 -21.73 14.84
CA ASP A 61 13.13 -20.37 14.32
C ASP A 61 12.45 -20.30 12.94
N PHE A 62 12.81 -21.23 12.06
CA PHE A 62 12.24 -21.31 10.71
C PHE A 62 10.73 -21.59 10.74
N HIS A 63 10.29 -22.52 11.58
CA HIS A 63 8.88 -22.86 11.69
C HIS A 63 8.08 -21.73 12.32
N PHE A 64 8.61 -21.10 13.38
CA PHE A 64 8.03 -19.91 14.01
C PHE A 64 7.89 -18.78 13.01
N HIS A 65 8.98 -18.41 12.33
CA HIS A 65 8.97 -17.32 11.34
C HIS A 65 7.91 -17.55 10.27
N ARG A 66 7.89 -18.73 9.64
CA ARG A 66 6.92 -19.06 8.59
C ARG A 66 5.49 -18.99 9.09
N LEU A 67 5.20 -19.60 10.23
CA LEU A 67 3.85 -19.66 10.79
C LEU A 67 3.37 -18.28 11.25
N PHE A 68 4.28 -17.47 11.82
CA PHE A 68 3.97 -16.10 12.23
C PHE A 68 3.64 -15.21 11.03
N VAL A 69 4.42 -15.28 9.95
CA VAL A 69 4.12 -14.57 8.70
C VAL A 69 2.78 -15.01 8.12
N GLU A 70 2.49 -16.31 8.13
CA GLU A 70 1.22 -16.85 7.65
C GLU A 70 0.04 -16.32 8.48
N PHE A 71 0.22 -16.18 9.80
CA PHE A 71 -0.83 -15.76 10.72
C PHE A 71 -1.01 -14.24 10.81
N VAL A 72 0.11 -13.49 10.93
CA VAL A 72 0.12 -12.04 11.19
C VAL A 72 0.27 -11.23 9.89
N GLY A 73 0.86 -11.82 8.85
CA GLY A 73 1.17 -11.13 7.60
C GLY A 73 2.44 -10.27 7.65
N LEU A 74 3.15 -10.28 8.78
CA LEU A 74 4.44 -9.62 9.01
C LEU A 74 5.42 -10.63 9.59
N THR A 75 6.72 -10.43 9.38
CA THR A 75 7.71 -11.21 10.10
C THR A 75 7.67 -10.86 11.60
N PRO A 76 8.08 -11.78 12.50
CA PRO A 76 8.17 -11.47 13.94
C PRO A 76 9.01 -10.23 14.23
N LYS A 77 10.08 -10.00 13.45
CA LYS A 77 10.94 -8.81 13.58
C LYS A 77 10.20 -7.53 13.17
N GLU A 78 9.52 -7.53 12.04
CA GLU A 78 8.73 -6.38 11.58
C GLU A 78 7.58 -6.07 12.55
N PHE A 79 6.96 -7.11 13.12
CA PHE A 79 5.93 -6.94 14.14
C PHE A 79 6.48 -6.30 15.41
N LEU A 80 7.63 -6.75 15.90
CA LEU A 80 8.30 -6.14 17.07
C LEU A 80 8.69 -4.69 16.77
N GLN A 81 9.26 -4.42 15.61
CA GLN A 81 9.59 -3.05 15.16
C GLN A 81 8.35 -2.16 15.12
N PHE A 82 7.22 -2.68 14.65
CA PHE A 82 5.95 -1.96 14.64
C PHE A 82 5.47 -1.60 16.06
N ILE A 83 5.50 -2.55 17.01
CA ILE A 83 5.12 -2.29 18.40
C ILE A 83 6.04 -1.23 19.01
N THR A 84 7.34 -1.39 18.84
CA THR A 84 8.36 -0.44 19.35
C THR A 84 8.15 0.96 18.79
N LEU A 85 7.89 1.08 17.48
CA LEU A 85 7.61 2.36 16.82
C LEU A 85 6.31 2.99 17.34
N THR A 86 5.26 2.19 17.55
CA THR A 86 3.98 2.68 18.06
C THR A 86 4.13 3.28 19.45
N ASN A 87 4.86 2.59 20.33
CA ASN A 87 5.18 3.07 21.67
C ASN A 87 6.06 4.34 21.63
N ALA A 88 7.07 4.36 20.77
CA ALA A 88 7.95 5.52 20.58
C ALA A 88 7.17 6.76 20.13
N LYS A 89 6.23 6.59 19.20
CA LYS A 89 5.36 7.69 18.70
C LYS A 89 4.50 8.30 19.83
N THR A 90 3.99 7.45 20.72
CA THR A 90 3.22 7.92 21.88
C THR A 90 4.08 8.77 22.81
N LEU A 91 5.26 8.28 23.18
CA LEU A 91 6.19 8.99 24.05
C LEU A 91 6.69 10.30 23.44
N LEU A 92 6.95 10.34 22.14
CA LEU A 92 7.37 11.57 21.46
C LEU A 92 6.26 12.64 21.42
N ARG A 93 4.99 12.23 21.31
CA ARG A 93 3.85 13.18 21.40
C ARG A 93 3.71 13.78 22.80
N GLU A 94 4.14 13.05 23.84
CA GLU A 94 4.19 13.50 25.22
C GLU A 94 5.40 14.39 25.51
N SER A 95 6.07 14.91 24.48
CA SER A 95 7.21 15.83 24.57
C SER A 95 8.49 15.22 25.17
N ASN A 96 8.64 13.89 25.21
CA ASN A 96 9.87 13.22 25.63
C ASN A 96 11.02 13.51 24.65
N SER A 97 12.26 13.52 25.16
CA SER A 97 13.45 13.63 24.32
C SER A 97 13.67 12.38 23.47
N LEU A 98 14.41 12.49 22.36
CA LEU A 98 14.75 11.34 21.52
C LEU A 98 15.53 10.27 22.30
N LEU A 99 16.44 10.69 23.18
CA LEU A 99 17.21 9.77 24.02
C LEU A 99 16.30 9.05 25.02
N THR A 100 15.49 9.80 25.76
CA THR A 100 14.53 9.22 26.71
C THR A 100 13.57 8.26 26.01
N THR A 101 13.03 8.65 24.87
CA THR A 101 12.14 7.79 24.09
C THR A 101 12.83 6.50 23.65
N ALA A 102 14.05 6.59 23.10
CA ALA A 102 14.78 5.40 22.67
C ALA A 102 14.96 4.40 23.80
N ILE A 103 15.44 4.88 24.96
CA ILE A 103 15.64 4.03 26.15
C ILE A 103 14.32 3.45 26.64
N SER A 104 13.26 4.27 26.71
CA SER A 104 11.95 3.84 27.22
C SER A 104 11.24 2.81 26.34
N VAL A 105 11.66 2.66 25.08
CA VAL A 105 11.11 1.62 24.17
C VAL A 105 12.10 0.46 23.95
N GLY A 106 13.14 0.35 24.79
CA GLY A 106 14.10 -0.75 24.76
C GLY A 106 15.17 -0.66 23.67
N LEU A 107 15.37 0.51 23.07
CA LEU A 107 16.42 0.72 22.08
C LEU A 107 17.70 1.27 22.73
N SER A 108 18.85 0.88 22.17
CA SER A 108 20.17 1.26 22.71
C SER A 108 20.51 2.76 22.56
N GLY A 109 19.73 3.52 21.83
CA GLY A 109 19.93 4.96 21.68
C GLY A 109 19.19 5.61 20.53
N PRO A 110 19.34 6.95 20.37
CA PRO A 110 18.61 7.74 19.37
C PRO A 110 18.84 7.29 17.92
N SER A 111 20.05 6.80 17.59
CA SER A 111 20.34 6.30 16.23
C SER A 111 19.47 5.10 15.87
N ARG A 112 19.24 4.18 16.81
CA ARG A 112 18.36 3.04 16.60
C ARG A 112 16.90 3.45 16.48
N LEU A 113 16.49 4.47 17.22
CA LEU A 113 15.17 5.07 17.08
C LEU A 113 15.00 5.72 15.69
N HIS A 114 16.03 6.42 15.23
CA HIS A 114 16.06 7.03 13.90
C HIS A 114 15.95 5.97 12.79
N ASP A 115 16.75 4.90 12.87
CA ASP A 115 16.71 3.79 11.91
C ASP A 115 15.33 3.12 11.89
N LEU A 116 14.71 2.92 13.05
CA LEU A 116 13.38 2.34 13.17
C LEU A 116 12.32 3.19 12.47
N PHE A 117 12.33 4.51 12.67
CA PHE A 117 11.43 5.42 12.02
C PHE A 117 11.62 5.42 10.50
N LEU A 118 12.86 5.47 10.01
CA LEU A 118 13.16 5.42 8.57
C LEU A 118 12.74 4.09 7.94
N THR A 119 12.94 2.97 8.65
CA THR A 119 12.65 1.63 8.13
C THR A 119 11.16 1.35 8.05
N VAL A 120 10.40 1.74 9.09
CA VAL A 120 8.97 1.36 9.22
C VAL A 120 8.04 2.47 8.76
N ASP A 121 8.36 3.73 9.06
CA ASP A 121 7.47 4.88 8.82
C ASP A 121 7.99 5.82 7.71
N HIS A 122 9.22 5.59 7.24
CA HIS A 122 9.90 6.44 6.25
C HIS A 122 9.99 7.93 6.64
N THR A 123 9.94 8.21 7.95
CA THR A 123 10.14 9.53 8.57
C THR A 123 11.27 9.46 9.58
N THR A 124 11.75 10.59 10.05
CA THR A 124 12.66 10.61 11.20
C THR A 124 11.88 10.83 12.51
N PRO A 125 12.40 10.42 13.67
CA PRO A 125 11.78 10.74 14.95
C PRO A 125 11.63 12.25 15.19
N GLY A 126 12.56 13.05 14.70
CA GLY A 126 12.50 14.51 14.73
C GLY A 126 11.35 15.06 13.90
N GLU A 127 11.22 14.61 12.65
CA GLU A 127 10.09 14.98 11.77
C GLU A 127 8.75 14.49 12.32
N PHE A 128 8.72 13.36 13.02
CA PHE A 128 7.49 12.89 13.66
C PHE A 128 7.12 13.73 14.88
N LYS A 129 8.10 14.05 15.74
CA LYS A 129 7.92 14.87 16.95
C LYS A 129 7.61 16.32 16.59
N ASP A 130 8.31 16.81 15.59
CA ASP A 130 8.27 18.21 15.14
C ASP A 130 8.06 18.22 13.62
N SER A 131 6.83 17.93 13.20
CA SER A 131 6.41 18.20 11.82
C SER A 131 6.32 19.72 11.57
N SER A 132 6.62 20.57 12.53
CA SER A 132 6.70 22.02 12.38
C SER A 132 7.79 22.43 11.37
N GLY A 133 8.82 21.60 11.17
CA GLY A 133 9.83 21.78 10.13
C GLY A 133 9.47 21.19 8.77
N LEU A 134 8.42 20.39 8.66
CA LEU A 134 8.03 19.79 7.40
C LEU A 134 7.26 20.80 6.54
N GLN A 135 7.88 21.22 5.45
CA GLN A 135 7.19 22.00 4.43
C GLN A 135 6.50 21.10 3.42
N ILE A 136 5.20 21.32 3.26
CA ILE A 136 4.39 20.64 2.24
C ILE A 136 4.00 21.67 1.20
N HIS A 137 4.60 21.57 0.02
CA HIS A 137 4.20 22.37 -1.12
C HIS A 137 2.95 21.78 -1.75
N TRP A 138 1.92 22.58 -1.93
CA TRP A 138 0.66 22.14 -2.48
C TRP A 138 0.09 23.11 -3.52
N ALA A 139 -0.67 22.59 -4.45
CA ALA A 139 -1.49 23.38 -5.35
C ALA A 139 -2.71 22.57 -5.83
N LEU A 140 -3.71 23.32 -6.28
CA LEU A 140 -4.75 22.75 -7.14
C LEU A 140 -4.20 22.65 -8.56
N VAL A 141 -4.35 21.49 -9.15
CA VAL A 141 -3.86 21.17 -10.49
C VAL A 141 -4.99 20.61 -11.33
N ASP A 142 -5.03 20.98 -12.59
CA ASP A 142 -5.95 20.41 -13.54
C ASP A 142 -5.30 19.18 -14.20
N THR A 143 -6.07 18.14 -14.32
CA THR A 143 -5.68 16.88 -14.96
C THR A 143 -6.72 16.45 -15.98
N VAL A 144 -6.39 15.48 -16.82
CA VAL A 144 -7.35 14.90 -17.79
C VAL A 144 -8.58 14.24 -17.15
N LEU A 145 -8.58 14.04 -15.83
CA LEU A 145 -9.70 13.48 -15.05
C LEU A 145 -10.34 14.50 -14.11
N GLY A 146 -10.02 15.79 -14.29
CA GLY A 146 -10.55 16.90 -13.51
C GLY A 146 -9.55 17.48 -12.51
N SER A 147 -10.00 18.46 -11.77
CA SER A 147 -9.16 19.17 -10.80
C SER A 147 -8.81 18.29 -9.60
N ALA A 148 -7.57 18.39 -9.14
CA ALA A 148 -7.04 17.62 -8.03
C ALA A 148 -6.18 18.50 -7.11
N LEU A 149 -6.12 18.14 -5.82
CA LEU A 149 -5.12 18.64 -4.89
C LEU A 149 -3.87 17.78 -5.02
N LEU A 150 -2.75 18.41 -5.33
CA LEU A 150 -1.43 17.78 -5.31
C LEU A 150 -0.61 18.42 -4.19
N ALA A 151 -0.04 17.58 -3.31
CA ALA A 151 0.83 18.00 -2.24
C ALA A 151 2.08 17.14 -2.19
N THR A 152 3.23 17.77 -2.06
CA THR A 152 4.54 17.14 -2.12
C THR A 152 5.49 17.71 -1.06
N THR A 153 6.47 16.91 -0.72
CA THR A 153 7.63 17.25 0.10
C THR A 153 8.90 16.92 -0.67
N PRO A 154 10.10 17.30 -0.20
CA PRO A 154 11.35 16.81 -0.79
C PRO A 154 11.48 15.28 -0.87
N ARG A 155 10.71 14.55 -0.06
CA ARG A 155 10.71 13.08 0.03
C ARG A 155 9.69 12.39 -0.89
N GLY A 156 8.78 13.17 -1.48
CA GLY A 156 7.78 12.64 -2.39
C GLY A 156 6.37 13.19 -2.18
N ILE A 157 5.45 12.68 -2.95
CA ILE A 157 4.04 13.05 -2.95
C ILE A 157 3.38 12.51 -1.68
N CYS A 158 2.79 13.39 -0.88
CA CYS A 158 2.06 13.02 0.33
C CYS A 158 0.54 13.07 0.17
N ARG A 159 0.03 13.75 -0.88
CA ARG A 159 -1.38 13.76 -1.25
C ARG A 159 -1.54 13.97 -2.75
N PHE A 160 -2.41 13.18 -3.36
CA PHE A 160 -2.99 13.46 -4.67
C PHE A 160 -4.43 12.98 -4.66
N SER A 161 -5.37 13.92 -4.66
CA SER A 161 -6.80 13.60 -4.52
C SER A 161 -7.63 14.46 -5.45
N PHE A 162 -8.51 13.85 -6.24
CA PHE A 162 -9.50 14.58 -7.01
C PHE A 162 -10.47 15.29 -6.07
N VAL A 163 -10.73 16.54 -6.32
CA VAL A 163 -11.50 17.38 -5.40
C VAL A 163 -12.70 17.98 -6.10
N PRO A 164 -13.90 17.75 -5.58
CA PRO A 164 -15.04 18.58 -5.91
C PRO A 164 -14.96 19.94 -5.15
N ASP A 165 -14.32 19.92 -3.95
CA ASP A 165 -14.17 21.08 -3.08
C ASP A 165 -12.72 21.17 -2.53
N ALA A 166 -12.02 22.22 -2.98
CA ALA A 166 -10.65 22.51 -2.57
C ALA A 166 -10.50 22.75 -1.07
N LYS A 167 -11.50 23.33 -0.42
CA LYS A 167 -11.48 23.65 1.01
C LYS A 167 -11.49 22.37 1.85
N HIS A 168 -12.31 21.42 1.48
CA HIS A 168 -12.37 20.10 2.13
C HIS A 168 -11.03 19.36 2.00
N ALA A 169 -10.44 19.32 0.80
CA ALA A 169 -9.17 18.64 0.55
C ALA A 169 -8.01 19.24 1.35
N LEU A 170 -7.97 20.56 1.50
CA LEU A 170 -6.98 21.25 2.37
C LEU A 170 -7.19 20.95 3.84
N THR A 171 -8.44 20.86 4.29
CA THR A 171 -8.76 20.49 5.66
C THR A 171 -8.27 19.07 5.96
N GLU A 172 -8.49 18.12 5.06
CA GLU A 172 -7.97 16.76 5.20
C GLU A 172 -6.43 16.73 5.19
N LEU A 173 -5.78 17.56 4.34
CA LEU A 173 -4.32 17.64 4.33
C LEU A 173 -3.79 18.14 5.69
N ARG A 174 -4.39 19.18 6.26
CA ARG A 174 -4.05 19.71 7.59
C ARG A 174 -4.27 18.68 8.69
N ASN A 175 -5.39 17.96 8.67
CA ASN A 175 -5.69 16.91 9.66
C ASN A 175 -4.67 15.75 9.62
N ASN A 176 -4.18 15.42 8.44
CA ASN A 176 -3.15 14.37 8.27
C ASN A 176 -1.75 14.86 8.68
N TRP A 177 -1.47 16.15 8.54
CA TRP A 177 -0.18 16.80 8.80
C TRP A 177 -0.35 18.07 9.63
N PRO A 178 -0.82 17.93 10.90
CA PRO A 178 -1.25 19.09 11.71
C PRO A 178 -0.12 20.07 12.00
N GLU A 179 1.12 19.58 12.14
CA GLU A 179 2.29 20.39 12.49
C GLU A 179 3.08 20.86 11.26
N ALA A 180 2.71 20.43 10.05
CA ALA A 180 3.43 20.80 8.84
C ALA A 180 3.05 22.21 8.37
N THR A 181 4.02 22.92 7.84
CA THR A 181 3.80 24.20 7.15
C THR A 181 3.31 23.95 5.74
N LEU A 182 2.08 24.33 5.44
CA LEU A 182 1.49 24.20 4.10
C LEU A 182 1.82 25.44 3.26
N VAL A 183 2.62 25.26 2.21
CA VAL A 183 3.02 26.32 1.29
C VAL A 183 2.30 26.15 -0.04
N HIS A 184 1.49 27.14 -0.43
CA HIS A 184 0.89 27.13 -1.76
C HIS A 184 1.95 27.46 -2.81
N ASP A 185 2.34 26.48 -3.62
CA ASP A 185 3.41 26.63 -4.61
C ASP A 185 3.13 25.80 -5.87
N ARG A 186 2.59 26.46 -6.88
CA ARG A 186 2.28 25.84 -8.17
C ARG A 186 3.55 25.40 -8.92
N LYS A 187 4.66 26.11 -8.73
CA LYS A 187 5.92 25.78 -9.43
C LYS A 187 6.54 24.51 -8.89
N ALA A 188 6.56 24.35 -7.56
CA ALA A 188 7.10 23.17 -6.90
C ALA A 188 6.36 21.88 -7.29
N VAL A 189 5.08 21.94 -7.62
CA VAL A 189 4.29 20.77 -8.00
C VAL A 189 4.15 20.57 -9.52
N ALA A 190 4.60 21.51 -10.35
CA ALA A 190 4.35 21.52 -11.79
C ALA A 190 4.89 20.26 -12.51
N GLU A 191 6.16 19.94 -12.31
CA GLU A 191 6.78 18.78 -12.94
C GLU A 191 6.18 17.44 -12.48
N ILE A 192 5.76 17.38 -11.21
CA ILE A 192 5.08 16.21 -10.65
C ILE A 192 3.69 16.07 -11.28
N ARG A 193 2.97 17.18 -11.44
CA ARG A 193 1.67 17.21 -12.11
C ARG A 193 1.78 16.70 -13.55
N ASP A 194 2.76 17.18 -14.31
CA ASP A 194 2.98 16.76 -15.69
C ASP A 194 3.23 15.25 -15.79
N GLU A 195 4.02 14.71 -14.88
CA GLU A 195 4.32 13.28 -14.82
C GLU A 195 3.12 12.44 -14.38
N ILE A 196 2.27 12.95 -13.50
CA ILE A 196 0.99 12.31 -13.14
C ILE A 196 0.06 12.31 -14.36
N ASP A 197 -0.01 13.40 -15.09
CA ASP A 197 -0.89 13.53 -16.25
C ASP A 197 -0.49 12.56 -17.39
N VAL A 198 0.82 12.37 -17.61
CA VAL A 198 1.35 11.33 -18.51
C VAL A 198 0.79 9.96 -18.13
N ARG A 199 0.85 9.58 -16.84
CA ARG A 199 0.30 8.29 -16.36
C ARG A 199 -1.21 8.20 -16.50
N LEU A 200 -1.92 9.30 -16.19
CA LEU A 200 -3.38 9.34 -16.33
C LEU A 200 -3.83 9.24 -17.79
N LYS A 201 -2.99 9.66 -18.74
CA LYS A 201 -3.22 9.46 -20.18
C LYS A 201 -2.88 8.04 -20.65
N GLY A 202 -2.23 7.23 -19.81
CA GLY A 202 -1.77 5.89 -20.16
C GLY A 202 -0.43 5.89 -20.93
N GLU A 203 0.24 7.02 -21.00
CA GLU A 203 1.56 7.15 -21.64
C GLU A 203 2.65 6.56 -20.74
N ALA A 204 3.79 6.18 -21.34
CA ALA A 204 4.92 5.65 -20.61
C ALA A 204 5.50 6.69 -19.64
N PRO A 205 5.70 6.34 -18.35
CA PRO A 205 6.25 7.26 -17.37
C PRO A 205 7.70 7.64 -17.71
N LYS A 206 8.00 8.93 -17.62
CA LYS A 206 9.34 9.48 -17.93
C LYS A 206 10.27 9.38 -16.72
N ARG A 207 9.73 9.41 -15.51
CA ARG A 207 10.51 9.34 -14.25
C ARG A 207 9.75 8.58 -13.16
N ARG A 208 10.48 8.11 -12.15
CA ARG A 208 9.88 7.55 -10.94
C ARG A 208 9.38 8.69 -10.06
N LEU A 209 8.22 8.49 -9.43
CA LEU A 209 7.67 9.40 -8.43
C LEU A 209 7.79 8.77 -7.05
N GLY A 210 8.41 9.48 -6.12
CA GLY A 210 8.44 9.10 -4.71
C GLY A 210 7.09 9.37 -4.05
N LEU A 211 6.73 8.52 -3.09
CA LEU A 211 5.52 8.69 -2.26
C LEU A 211 5.93 8.78 -0.80
N LEU A 212 5.43 9.77 -0.08
CA LEU A 212 5.51 9.88 1.37
C LEU A 212 4.14 9.52 1.96
N LEU A 213 4.02 8.30 2.46
CA LEU A 213 2.74 7.76 2.93
C LEU A 213 2.72 7.66 4.46
N LYS A 214 1.64 8.13 5.07
CA LYS A 214 1.36 8.01 6.50
C LYS A 214 0.09 7.19 6.69
N GLY A 215 0.18 6.12 7.46
CA GLY A 215 -0.95 5.23 7.71
C GLY A 215 -0.64 4.17 8.77
N THR A 216 -1.65 3.38 9.11
CA THR A 216 -1.44 2.20 9.95
C THR A 216 -0.66 1.14 9.16
N PRO A 217 0.02 0.18 9.82
CA PRO A 217 0.74 -0.89 9.11
C PRO A 217 -0.13 -1.63 8.09
N LEU A 218 -1.36 -1.95 8.45
CA LEU A 218 -2.30 -2.58 7.51
C LEU A 218 -2.55 -1.69 6.28
N ARG A 219 -2.74 -0.38 6.46
CA ARG A 219 -2.92 0.54 5.32
C ARG A 219 -1.68 0.57 4.43
N LEU A 220 -0.49 0.69 5.02
CA LEU A 220 0.77 0.70 4.27
C LEU A 220 0.99 -0.62 3.52
N GLN A 221 0.70 -1.75 4.15
CA GLN A 221 0.79 -3.07 3.54
C GLN A 221 -0.19 -3.21 2.36
N VAL A 222 -1.45 -2.79 2.54
CA VAL A 222 -2.45 -2.77 1.47
C VAL A 222 -2.02 -1.85 0.32
N TRP A 223 -1.52 -0.64 0.62
CA TRP A 223 -1.11 0.30 -0.42
C TRP A 223 0.11 -0.19 -1.20
N ARG A 224 1.08 -0.87 -0.55
CA ARG A 224 2.19 -1.55 -1.24
C ARG A 224 1.68 -2.63 -2.18
N ALA A 225 0.79 -3.50 -1.70
CA ALA A 225 0.20 -4.55 -2.52
C ALA A 225 -0.62 -4.00 -3.70
N LEU A 226 -1.28 -2.84 -3.52
CA LEU A 226 -1.97 -2.16 -4.62
C LEU A 226 -1.01 -1.70 -5.73
N ILE A 227 0.14 -1.13 -5.37
CA ILE A 227 1.15 -0.64 -6.34
C ILE A 227 1.66 -1.78 -7.23
N GLU A 228 1.67 -3.01 -6.73
CA GLU A 228 2.11 -4.19 -7.47
C GLU A 228 1.07 -4.72 -8.47
N ILE A 229 -0.18 -4.24 -8.43
CA ILE A 229 -1.21 -4.66 -9.38
C ILE A 229 -0.88 -4.06 -10.75
N PRO A 230 -0.67 -4.88 -11.78
CA PRO A 230 -0.38 -4.37 -13.13
C PRO A 230 -1.52 -3.52 -13.70
N SER A 231 -1.17 -2.62 -14.62
CA SER A 231 -2.16 -1.86 -15.39
C SER A 231 -3.04 -2.80 -16.21
N GLY A 232 -4.34 -2.51 -16.24
CA GLY A 232 -5.32 -3.35 -16.92
C GLY A 232 -5.76 -4.61 -16.17
N CYS A 233 -5.19 -4.88 -14.97
CA CYS A 233 -5.62 -6.00 -14.13
C CYS A 233 -6.64 -5.55 -13.09
N LEU A 234 -7.68 -6.35 -12.89
CA LEU A 234 -8.68 -6.16 -11.84
C LEU A 234 -8.57 -7.30 -10.83
N ILE A 235 -8.62 -6.96 -9.54
CA ILE A 235 -8.61 -7.96 -8.48
C ILE A 235 -9.75 -7.74 -7.47
N PRO A 236 -10.34 -8.82 -6.92
CA PRO A 236 -11.30 -8.71 -5.83
C PRO A 236 -10.63 -8.28 -4.51
N TYR A 237 -11.39 -7.60 -3.63
CA TYR A 237 -10.92 -7.29 -2.25
C TYR A 237 -10.46 -8.54 -1.50
N GLN A 238 -11.11 -9.68 -1.72
CA GLN A 238 -10.74 -10.96 -1.13
C GLN A 238 -9.31 -11.35 -1.53
N PHE A 239 -9.00 -11.29 -2.84
CA PHE A 239 -7.66 -11.61 -3.34
C PHE A 239 -6.58 -10.68 -2.77
N LEU A 240 -6.90 -9.38 -2.63
CA LEU A 240 -5.97 -8.43 -2.01
C LEU A 240 -5.74 -8.76 -0.54
N ALA A 241 -6.78 -9.17 0.21
CA ALA A 241 -6.66 -9.59 1.60
C ALA A 241 -5.80 -10.87 1.73
N GLU A 242 -5.94 -11.80 0.79
CA GLU A 242 -5.09 -12.99 0.73
C GLU A 242 -3.64 -12.65 0.39
N LYS A 243 -3.43 -11.77 -0.59
CA LYS A 243 -2.09 -11.31 -1.01
C LYS A 243 -1.31 -10.67 0.15
N ILE A 244 -1.98 -9.94 1.03
CA ILE A 244 -1.35 -9.36 2.22
C ILE A 244 -1.27 -10.33 3.41
N GLY A 245 -1.55 -11.62 3.21
CA GLY A 245 -1.46 -12.65 4.25
C GLY A 245 -2.59 -12.62 5.28
N ASN A 246 -3.67 -11.87 5.05
CA ASN A 246 -4.79 -11.77 5.99
C ASN A 246 -6.16 -11.99 5.33
N PRO A 247 -6.48 -13.21 4.89
CA PRO A 247 -7.68 -13.52 4.10
C PRO A 247 -9.00 -13.25 4.85
N LEU A 248 -8.98 -13.19 6.17
CA LEU A 248 -10.16 -12.88 6.98
C LEU A 248 -10.41 -11.39 7.14
N ALA A 249 -9.43 -10.54 6.83
CA ALA A 249 -9.50 -9.09 7.03
C ALA A 249 -10.07 -8.33 5.81
N VAL A 250 -10.96 -8.91 5.02
CA VAL A 250 -11.49 -8.30 3.78
C VAL A 250 -12.10 -6.92 4.03
N ARG A 251 -12.88 -6.74 5.11
CA ARG A 251 -13.48 -5.44 5.45
C ARG A 251 -12.43 -4.41 5.83
N ALA A 252 -11.43 -4.79 6.61
CA ALA A 252 -10.32 -3.92 7.00
C ALA A 252 -9.45 -3.57 5.79
N THR A 253 -9.20 -4.52 4.89
CA THR A 253 -8.53 -4.31 3.61
C THR A 253 -9.31 -3.31 2.73
N ALA A 254 -10.63 -3.48 2.61
CA ALA A 254 -11.47 -2.55 1.86
C ALA A 254 -11.45 -1.13 2.46
N SER A 255 -11.46 -1.01 3.79
CA SER A 255 -11.30 0.27 4.48
C SER A 255 -9.92 0.90 4.20
N ALA A 256 -8.85 0.09 4.18
CA ALA A 256 -7.50 0.56 3.85
C ALA A 256 -7.39 1.01 2.37
N VAL A 257 -8.03 0.28 1.44
CA VAL A 257 -8.14 0.68 0.02
C VAL A 257 -8.86 2.02 -0.12
N ALA A 258 -9.96 2.20 0.60
CA ALA A 258 -10.73 3.46 0.60
C ALA A 258 -9.99 4.64 1.26
N ALA A 259 -9.04 4.36 2.15
CA ALA A 259 -8.24 5.39 2.82
C ALA A 259 -7.00 5.83 2.02
N ASN A 260 -6.87 5.42 0.77
CA ASN A 260 -5.75 5.79 -0.11
C ASN A 260 -5.60 7.32 -0.22
N PRO A 261 -4.42 7.89 0.14
CA PRO A 261 -4.22 9.34 0.05
C PRO A 261 -3.76 9.82 -1.33
N VAL A 262 -3.36 8.91 -2.23
CA VAL A 262 -2.73 9.26 -3.51
C VAL A 262 -3.43 8.53 -4.66
N ALA A 263 -4.44 9.19 -5.21
CA ALA A 263 -5.24 8.67 -6.32
C ALA A 263 -4.37 8.23 -7.50
N ALA A 264 -4.81 7.27 -8.25
CA ALA A 264 -4.17 6.75 -9.45
C ALA A 264 -2.76 6.17 -9.27
N LEU A 265 -1.86 6.86 -8.57
CA LEU A 265 -0.49 6.36 -8.32
C LEU A 265 -0.49 5.15 -7.38
N ILE A 266 -1.42 5.09 -6.43
CA ILE A 266 -1.77 3.87 -5.71
C ILE A 266 -3.08 3.38 -6.33
N PRO A 267 -3.06 2.33 -7.15
CA PRO A 267 -4.15 1.99 -8.05
C PRO A 267 -5.32 1.28 -7.36
N CYS A 268 -5.93 1.94 -6.36
CA CYS A 268 -7.10 1.42 -5.67
C CYS A 268 -8.34 1.28 -6.58
N HIS A 269 -8.33 1.93 -7.75
CA HIS A 269 -9.36 1.75 -8.79
C HIS A 269 -9.33 0.35 -9.42
N ARG A 270 -8.22 -0.40 -9.33
CA ARG A 270 -8.10 -1.78 -9.84
C ARG A 270 -8.73 -2.83 -8.93
N VAL A 271 -9.23 -2.44 -7.74
CA VAL A 271 -9.90 -3.37 -6.82
C VAL A 271 -11.41 -3.27 -6.99
N ILE A 272 -12.06 -4.42 -7.20
CA ILE A 272 -13.50 -4.56 -7.45
C ILE A 272 -14.14 -5.51 -6.44
N ARG A 273 -15.46 -5.61 -6.45
CA ARG A 273 -16.19 -6.62 -5.67
C ARG A 273 -16.05 -8.01 -6.33
N ALA A 274 -16.15 -9.07 -5.54
CA ALA A 274 -16.14 -10.44 -6.04
C ALA A 274 -17.30 -10.74 -7.02
N THR A 275 -18.38 -9.96 -6.96
CA THR A 275 -19.51 -10.01 -7.88
C THR A 275 -19.20 -9.41 -9.28
N GLY A 276 -18.00 -8.86 -9.49
CA GLY A 276 -17.65 -8.09 -10.70
C GLY A 276 -18.11 -6.64 -10.68
N ASP A 277 -18.89 -6.21 -9.68
CA ASP A 277 -19.31 -4.82 -9.53
C ASP A 277 -18.09 -3.94 -9.16
N PHE A 278 -17.94 -2.83 -9.85
CA PHE A 278 -16.86 -1.87 -9.63
C PHE A 278 -16.91 -1.23 -8.25
N GLY A 279 -18.06 -1.22 -7.59
CA GLY A 279 -18.27 -0.65 -6.26
C GLY A 279 -18.09 0.86 -6.23
N ARG A 280 -18.14 1.40 -5.00
CA ARG A 280 -17.90 2.84 -4.79
C ARG A 280 -16.41 3.16 -4.93
N TYR A 281 -16.12 4.34 -5.42
CA TYR A 281 -14.77 4.90 -5.46
C TYR A 281 -14.75 6.24 -4.73
N GLN A 282 -13.71 6.48 -3.92
CA GLN A 282 -13.61 7.67 -3.07
C GLN A 282 -13.76 8.98 -3.86
N TRP A 283 -13.28 8.99 -5.09
CA TRP A 283 -13.28 10.18 -5.95
C TRP A 283 -14.29 10.09 -7.11
N GLY A 284 -15.33 9.27 -6.99
CA GLY A 284 -16.39 9.09 -7.96
C GLY A 284 -16.21 7.87 -8.86
N THR A 285 -17.28 7.11 -9.03
CA THR A 285 -17.28 5.86 -9.83
C THR A 285 -16.92 6.12 -11.29
N GLU A 286 -17.32 7.27 -11.83
CA GLU A 286 -17.04 7.69 -13.20
C GLU A 286 -15.53 7.81 -13.47
N ARG A 287 -14.78 8.39 -12.52
CA ARG A 287 -13.31 8.46 -12.61
C ARG A 287 -12.66 7.09 -12.56
N LYS A 288 -13.18 6.20 -11.71
CA LYS A 288 -12.71 4.81 -11.65
C LYS A 288 -12.86 4.13 -13.00
N LEU A 289 -14.04 4.22 -13.59
CA LEU A 289 -14.34 3.62 -14.90
C LEU A 289 -13.49 4.25 -16.00
N ALA A 290 -13.31 5.56 -15.99
CA ALA A 290 -12.47 6.26 -16.97
C ALA A 290 -10.99 5.81 -16.89
N MET A 291 -10.44 5.63 -15.68
CA MET A 291 -9.08 5.11 -15.50
C MET A 291 -8.96 3.69 -16.01
N LEU A 292 -9.89 2.81 -15.65
CA LEU A 292 -9.88 1.41 -16.10
C LEU A 292 -10.02 1.29 -17.62
N ALA A 293 -10.91 2.06 -18.23
CA ALA A 293 -11.08 2.08 -19.69
C ALA A 293 -9.80 2.54 -20.41
N ARG A 294 -9.11 3.55 -19.88
CA ARG A 294 -7.84 4.01 -20.42
C ARG A 294 -6.75 2.95 -20.29
N GLU A 295 -6.61 2.35 -19.13
CA GLU A 295 -5.63 1.27 -18.91
C GLU A 295 -5.86 0.10 -19.88
N HIS A 296 -7.11 -0.26 -20.14
CA HIS A 296 -7.46 -1.30 -21.10
C HIS A 296 -7.10 -0.90 -22.55
N ALA A 297 -7.41 0.32 -22.95
CA ALA A 297 -7.12 0.82 -24.30
C ALA A 297 -5.62 0.88 -24.58
N PHE A 298 -4.78 1.25 -23.61
CA PHE A 298 -3.34 1.32 -23.76
C PHE A 298 -2.64 -0.03 -23.55
N GLY A 299 -3.17 -0.90 -22.70
CA GLY A 299 -2.66 -2.26 -22.50
C GLY A 299 -2.78 -3.12 -23.75
N SER A 300 -3.78 -2.87 -24.60
CA SER A 300 -3.94 -3.57 -25.87
C SER A 300 -2.95 -3.12 -26.96
N GLN A 301 -2.42 -1.91 -26.88
CA GLN A 301 -1.39 -1.41 -27.82
C GLN A 301 0.01 -1.90 -27.53
N SER A 302 0.27 -2.41 -26.32
CA SER A 302 1.60 -2.90 -25.88
C SER A 302 1.84 -4.39 -26.15
N LYS A 303 0.89 -5.12 -26.75
CA LYS A 303 1.10 -6.50 -27.18
C LYS A 303 1.82 -6.46 -28.54
N PRO A 304 3.01 -7.05 -28.67
CA PRO A 304 3.61 -7.24 -30.00
C PRO A 304 2.63 -8.06 -30.83
N HIS A 305 2.36 -7.63 -32.05
CA HIS A 305 1.71 -8.44 -33.06
C HIS A 305 2.51 -9.74 -33.22
N VAL A 306 2.05 -10.82 -32.61
CA VAL A 306 2.48 -12.16 -32.99
C VAL A 306 1.71 -12.41 -34.29
N GLU A 307 2.36 -12.18 -35.42
CA GLU A 307 1.90 -12.71 -36.70
C GLU A 307 1.79 -14.23 -36.56
N ALA A 308 0.58 -14.73 -36.52
CA ALA A 308 0.31 -16.13 -36.66
C ALA A 308 0.63 -16.53 -38.11
N GLY A 309 1.87 -16.89 -38.36
CA GLY A 309 2.29 -17.59 -39.56
C GLY A 309 1.67 -18.98 -39.56
N LEU A 310 0.43 -19.09 -40.04
CA LEU A 310 -0.14 -20.37 -40.45
C LEU A 310 0.58 -20.83 -41.73
N GLN A 311 1.67 -21.57 -41.56
CA GLN A 311 2.17 -22.43 -42.62
C GLN A 311 1.31 -23.71 -42.64
N THR A 312 0.40 -23.80 -43.59
CA THR A 312 -0.25 -25.05 -43.97
C THR A 312 0.81 -25.99 -44.55
N PRO A 313 0.92 -27.26 -44.10
CA PRO A 313 1.73 -28.24 -44.79
C PRO A 313 1.09 -28.58 -46.13
N LYS A 314 1.85 -28.41 -47.21
CA LYS A 314 1.49 -28.94 -48.52
C LYS A 314 1.41 -30.45 -48.43
N ALA A 315 0.28 -30.99 -48.85
CA ALA A 315 0.15 -32.38 -49.21
C ALA A 315 0.93 -32.61 -50.54
N ASP A 316 1.98 -33.37 -50.49
CA ASP A 316 2.57 -34.00 -51.66
C ASP A 316 2.60 -35.52 -51.45
N ASN A 317 1.86 -36.11 -52.35
CA ASN A 317 1.86 -37.45 -52.93
C ASN A 317 2.94 -38.48 -52.47
N LEU A 318 2.54 -39.60 -51.94
CA LEU A 318 2.63 -40.93 -52.58
C LEU A 318 2.01 -41.97 -51.67
#